data_8773cc5d9b2c0be3b1fdf80734f771a5
#
_entry.id   8773cc5d9b2c0be3b1fdf80734f771a5
#
_cell.length_a   1.000
_cell.length_b   1.000
_cell.length_c   1.000
_cell.angle_alpha   90.00
_cell.angle_beta   90.00
_cell.angle_gamma   90.00
#
_symmetry.space_group_name_H-M   'P 1'
#
loop_
_entity.id
_entity.type
_entity.pdbx_description
1 polymer ?
#
loop_
_entity_poly.entity_id
_entity_poly.type
_entity_poly.pdbx_seq_one_letter_code
_entity_poly.pdbx_strand_id
1 'polypeptide(L)'
;LLNIKQQHIRKLNPARISKWAIVDSQPGHQEALSRFRFDIIIDHHPLSAGSTASFVDIRDDYGATATLMTEYLRAAKIRPSPRLATALFYGIKTDTDNFVRPTIPNDIEAFRYLYPFVNIHIVKMIESSEMTRKTLTHFRAALENLVFLKEKAWIHMGKVNDPDILVILADFFLKLVESTWCLVSGVYGQKLIVIFRHAGFRLDAGKIAQKLFGPWGPAGGHQGAARAEIPMDALPAPAQEEPALKEFILNRIKGL
;
A
#
# COMPACT_ATOMS: atom_id res chain seq x y z
N LEU A 1 6.24 18.62 4.22
CA LEU A 1 7.69 18.58 4.07
C LEU A 1 8.14 18.92 2.64
N LEU A 2 7.60 18.25 1.63
CA LEU A 2 7.93 18.52 0.23
C LEU A 2 7.17 19.72 -0.36
N ASN A 3 6.17 20.25 0.35
CA ASN A 3 5.35 21.40 -0.07
C ASN A 3 4.77 21.24 -1.50
N ILE A 4 4.25 20.07 -1.80
CA ILE A 4 3.59 19.76 -3.07
C ILE A 4 2.12 20.14 -2.94
N LYS A 5 1.62 20.99 -3.85
CA LYS A 5 0.21 21.35 -3.89
C LYS A 5 -0.58 20.16 -4.45
N GLN A 6 -1.50 19.65 -3.66
CA GLN A 6 -2.44 18.60 -4.07
C GLN A 6 -3.82 19.19 -4.26
N GLN A 7 -4.53 18.70 -5.26
CA GLN A 7 -5.94 18.99 -5.47
C GLN A 7 -6.71 17.69 -5.58
N HIS A 8 -7.85 17.63 -4.91
CA HIS A 8 -8.73 16.49 -5.03
C HIS A 8 -9.35 16.47 -6.44
N ILE A 9 -9.34 15.33 -7.13
CA ILE A 9 -9.79 15.17 -8.52
C ILE A 9 -11.19 15.73 -8.78
N ARG A 10 -12.09 15.65 -7.78
CA ARG A 10 -13.45 16.23 -7.87
C ARG A 10 -13.49 17.76 -7.93
N LYS A 11 -12.38 18.43 -7.55
CA LYS A 11 -12.26 19.90 -7.58
C LYS A 11 -11.59 20.41 -8.86
N LEU A 12 -11.14 19.50 -9.72
CA LEU A 12 -10.55 19.86 -10.99
C LEU A 12 -11.64 20.27 -11.99
N ASN A 13 -11.35 21.30 -12.79
CA ASN A 13 -12.20 21.65 -13.94
C ASN A 13 -11.57 21.01 -15.21
N PRO A 14 -12.16 19.91 -15.74
CA PRO A 14 -11.59 19.19 -16.89
C PRO A 14 -11.40 20.07 -18.12
N ALA A 15 -12.28 21.08 -18.32
CA ALA A 15 -12.19 21.99 -19.48
C ALA A 15 -10.94 22.86 -19.51
N ARG A 16 -10.23 22.98 -18.37
CA ARG A 16 -8.96 23.73 -18.26
C ARG A 16 -7.73 22.86 -18.39
N ILE A 17 -7.90 21.54 -18.59
CA ILE A 17 -6.80 20.57 -18.64
C ILE A 17 -6.70 20.08 -20.08
N SER A 18 -5.60 20.42 -20.75
CA SER A 18 -5.35 20.02 -22.14
C SER A 18 -4.81 18.60 -22.29
N LYS A 19 -4.11 18.10 -21.27
CA LYS A 19 -3.50 16.78 -21.22
C LYS A 19 -3.63 16.16 -19.85
N TRP A 20 -3.95 14.86 -19.80
CA TRP A 20 -4.06 14.07 -18.59
C TRP A 20 -2.96 13.03 -18.56
N ALA A 21 -2.20 13.03 -17.49
CA ALA A 21 -1.22 11.99 -17.21
C ALA A 21 -1.60 11.25 -15.93
N ILE A 22 -1.48 9.94 -15.95
CA ILE A 22 -1.56 9.11 -14.75
C ILE A 22 -0.19 8.47 -14.53
N VAL A 23 0.30 8.54 -13.31
CA VAL A 23 1.60 8.05 -12.89
C VAL A 23 1.41 7.17 -11.67
N ASP A 24 2.11 6.03 -11.61
CA ASP A 24 2.03 5.06 -10.51
C ASP A 24 0.63 4.48 -10.31
N SER A 25 -0.10 4.39 -11.40
CA SER A 25 -1.45 3.82 -11.43
C SER A 25 -1.92 3.64 -12.87
N GLN A 26 -3.02 2.90 -13.04
CA GLN A 26 -3.70 2.70 -14.32
C GLN A 26 -5.20 3.00 -14.20
N PRO A 27 -5.90 3.29 -15.32
CA PRO A 27 -7.34 3.62 -15.28
C PRO A 27 -8.20 2.56 -14.59
N GLY A 28 -7.82 1.28 -14.71
CA GLY A 28 -8.54 0.15 -14.11
C GLY A 28 -8.30 -0.06 -12.61
N HIS A 29 -7.32 0.63 -12.00
CA HIS A 29 -7.00 0.42 -10.59
C HIS A 29 -8.03 1.00 -9.62
N GLN A 30 -8.77 2.03 -10.06
CA GLN A 30 -9.81 2.65 -9.24
C GLN A 30 -10.97 3.10 -10.13
N GLU A 31 -12.20 2.81 -9.72
CA GLU A 31 -13.41 3.23 -10.42
C GLU A 31 -13.44 4.76 -10.66
N ALA A 32 -12.93 5.54 -9.72
CA ALA A 32 -12.85 6.99 -9.86
C ALA A 32 -11.96 7.45 -11.02
N LEU A 33 -10.97 6.64 -11.42
CA LEU A 33 -10.03 6.93 -12.51
C LEU A 33 -10.55 6.43 -13.87
N SER A 34 -11.33 5.36 -13.91
CA SER A 34 -11.81 4.73 -15.14
C SER A 34 -12.67 5.65 -16.03
N ARG A 35 -13.28 6.70 -15.44
CA ARG A 35 -14.08 7.71 -16.15
C ARG A 35 -13.26 8.78 -16.86
N PHE A 36 -11.93 8.84 -16.65
CA PHE A 36 -11.06 9.81 -17.31
C PHE A 36 -10.32 9.16 -18.46
N ARG A 37 -10.14 9.92 -19.52
CA ARG A 37 -9.27 9.52 -20.65
C ARG A 37 -7.90 10.14 -20.43
N PHE A 38 -6.90 9.28 -20.26
CA PHE A 38 -5.51 9.73 -20.10
C PHE A 38 -4.80 9.79 -21.45
N ASP A 39 -3.92 10.78 -21.59
CA ASP A 39 -3.00 10.90 -22.73
C ASP A 39 -1.69 10.17 -22.45
N ILE A 40 -1.31 10.05 -21.18
CA ILE A 40 -0.05 9.47 -20.74
C ILE A 40 -0.33 8.51 -19.57
N ILE A 41 0.22 7.29 -19.63
CA ILE A 41 0.22 6.31 -18.55
C ILE A 41 1.66 5.87 -18.33
N ILE A 42 2.16 6.04 -17.10
CA ILE A 42 3.50 5.58 -16.68
C ILE A 42 3.33 4.82 -15.38
N ASP A 43 3.67 3.53 -15.37
CA ASP A 43 3.41 2.68 -14.21
C ASP A 43 4.39 1.51 -14.12
N HIS A 44 4.51 0.92 -12.93
CA HIS A 44 5.28 -0.30 -12.69
C HIS A 44 4.41 -1.48 -12.21
N HIS A 45 3.12 -1.27 -12.07
CA HIS A 45 2.21 -2.37 -11.73
C HIS A 45 1.90 -3.25 -12.95
N PRO A 46 1.50 -4.52 -12.76
CA PRO A 46 1.06 -5.37 -13.85
C PRO A 46 -0.01 -4.71 -14.72
N LEU A 47 0.06 -4.93 -16.02
CA LEU A 47 -0.85 -4.32 -16.98
C LEU A 47 -2.31 -4.68 -16.66
N SER A 48 -3.13 -3.66 -16.45
CA SER A 48 -4.56 -3.81 -16.24
C SER A 48 -5.36 -3.62 -17.54
N ALA A 49 -6.51 -4.30 -17.66
CA ALA A 49 -7.39 -4.15 -18.80
C ALA A 49 -7.84 -2.69 -18.99
N GLY A 50 -7.85 -2.23 -20.24
CA GLY A 50 -8.29 -0.87 -20.58
C GLY A 50 -7.22 0.22 -20.41
N SER A 51 -5.97 -0.13 -20.10
CA SER A 51 -4.85 0.82 -20.01
C SER A 51 -4.38 1.27 -21.39
N THR A 52 -5.12 2.20 -22.01
CA THR A 52 -4.83 2.77 -23.33
C THR A 52 -4.66 4.29 -23.23
N ALA A 53 -3.60 4.81 -23.87
CA ALA A 53 -3.31 6.23 -23.98
C ALA A 53 -2.46 6.51 -25.25
N SER A 54 -2.24 7.80 -25.57
CA SER A 54 -1.32 8.17 -26.65
C SER A 54 0.12 7.79 -26.34
N PHE A 55 0.49 7.78 -25.07
CA PHE A 55 1.78 7.29 -24.58
C PHE A 55 1.56 6.37 -23.38
N VAL A 56 2.08 5.14 -23.47
CA VAL A 56 2.00 4.14 -22.41
C VAL A 56 3.40 3.57 -22.19
N ASP A 57 3.90 3.68 -20.96
CA ASP A 57 5.11 3.01 -20.50
C ASP A 57 4.82 2.31 -19.16
N ILE A 58 4.54 1.01 -19.26
CA ILE A 58 4.23 0.15 -18.11
C ILE A 58 5.30 -0.94 -18.07
N ARG A 59 6.06 -0.99 -16.97
CA ARG A 59 7.18 -1.92 -16.78
C ARG A 59 7.02 -2.62 -15.43
N ASP A 60 6.39 -3.76 -15.44
CA ASP A 60 6.02 -4.53 -14.25
C ASP A 60 7.19 -5.29 -13.60
N ASP A 61 8.35 -5.28 -14.24
CA ASP A 61 9.62 -5.77 -13.69
C ASP A 61 10.39 -4.71 -12.87
N TYR A 62 10.00 -3.42 -12.96
CA TYR A 62 10.61 -2.33 -12.20
C TYR A 62 10.09 -2.30 -10.76
N GLY A 63 11.00 -2.06 -9.80
CA GLY A 63 10.64 -1.96 -8.38
C GLY A 63 9.82 -0.72 -8.02
N ALA A 64 9.87 0.35 -8.84
CA ALA A 64 9.15 1.60 -8.60
C ALA A 64 8.93 2.41 -9.87
N THR A 65 7.77 3.06 -10.00
CA THR A 65 7.54 4.06 -11.04
C THR A 65 8.52 5.23 -10.93
N ALA A 66 8.98 5.56 -9.74
CA ALA A 66 10.00 6.58 -9.51
C ALA A 66 11.34 6.26 -10.21
N THR A 67 11.65 4.99 -10.46
CA THR A 67 12.79 4.56 -11.28
C THR A 67 12.62 4.99 -12.72
N LEU A 68 11.46 4.71 -13.34
CA LEU A 68 11.16 5.12 -14.73
C LEU A 68 11.26 6.66 -14.85
N MET A 69 10.67 7.40 -13.92
CA MET A 69 10.73 8.86 -13.92
C MET A 69 12.16 9.38 -13.81
N THR A 70 13.00 8.70 -13.05
CA THR A 70 14.44 9.04 -12.95
C THR A 70 15.17 8.77 -14.26
N GLU A 71 14.87 7.68 -14.95
CA GLU A 71 15.43 7.38 -16.28
C GLU A 71 15.06 8.46 -17.29
N TYR A 72 13.81 8.94 -17.29
CA TYR A 72 13.41 10.05 -18.15
C TYR A 72 14.20 11.32 -17.89
N LEU A 73 14.40 11.68 -16.62
CA LEU A 73 15.21 12.85 -16.27
C LEU A 73 16.65 12.71 -16.77
N ARG A 74 17.25 11.51 -16.63
CA ARG A 74 18.61 11.22 -17.12
C ARG A 74 18.68 11.27 -18.64
N ALA A 75 17.74 10.65 -19.35
CA ALA A 75 17.68 10.64 -20.81
C ALA A 75 17.50 12.05 -21.38
N ALA A 76 16.66 12.87 -20.73
CA ALA A 76 16.46 14.28 -21.10
C ALA A 76 17.59 15.21 -20.62
N LYS A 77 18.60 14.68 -19.90
CA LYS A 77 19.68 15.47 -19.29
C LYS A 77 19.17 16.57 -18.33
N ILE A 78 18.04 16.32 -17.70
CA ILE A 78 17.42 17.23 -16.73
C ILE A 78 17.95 16.90 -15.33
N ARG A 79 18.63 17.86 -14.71
CA ARG A 79 19.05 17.73 -13.32
C ARG A 79 17.84 17.92 -12.38
N PRO A 80 17.50 16.94 -11.52
CA PRO A 80 16.38 17.08 -10.62
C PRO A 80 16.65 18.16 -9.57
N SER A 81 15.63 18.92 -9.19
CA SER A 81 15.69 19.77 -8.01
C SER A 81 15.82 18.91 -6.74
N PRO A 82 16.40 19.42 -5.64
CA PRO A 82 16.50 18.66 -4.39
C PRO A 82 15.15 18.12 -3.90
N ARG A 83 14.06 18.87 -4.10
CA ARG A 83 12.70 18.43 -3.75
C ARG A 83 12.25 17.24 -4.59
N LEU A 84 12.42 17.30 -5.92
CA LEU A 84 12.05 16.22 -6.82
C LEU A 84 12.92 14.99 -6.59
N ALA A 85 14.23 15.17 -6.45
CA ALA A 85 15.16 14.08 -6.13
C ALA A 85 14.77 13.38 -4.83
N THR A 86 14.42 14.15 -3.78
CA THR A 86 14.00 13.58 -2.49
C THR A 86 12.69 12.79 -2.64
N ALA A 87 11.73 13.28 -3.42
CA ALA A 87 10.47 12.57 -3.66
C ALA A 87 10.68 11.26 -4.42
N LEU A 88 11.44 11.30 -5.53
CA LEU A 88 11.73 10.10 -6.34
C LEU A 88 12.55 9.07 -5.55
N PHE A 89 13.57 9.52 -4.82
CA PHE A 89 14.39 8.68 -3.97
C PHE A 89 13.55 7.97 -2.90
N TYR A 90 12.65 8.70 -2.25
CA TYR A 90 11.75 8.15 -1.25
C TYR A 90 10.75 7.17 -1.88
N GLY A 91 10.23 7.46 -3.09
CA GLY A 91 9.37 6.55 -3.85
C GLY A 91 10.07 5.22 -4.14
N ILE A 92 11.30 5.24 -4.68
CA ILE A 92 12.07 4.01 -4.91
C ILE A 92 12.24 3.23 -3.59
N LYS A 93 12.61 3.93 -2.52
CA LYS A 93 12.85 3.32 -1.21
C LYS A 93 11.60 2.62 -0.65
N THR A 94 10.43 3.24 -0.76
CA THR A 94 9.17 2.71 -0.21
C THR A 94 8.62 1.57 -1.05
N ASP A 95 8.59 1.68 -2.36
CA ASP A 95 8.03 0.66 -3.24
C ASP A 95 8.85 -0.62 -3.23
N THR A 96 10.19 -0.48 -3.18
CA THR A 96 11.11 -1.61 -3.06
C THR A 96 11.26 -2.14 -1.64
N ASP A 97 10.62 -1.52 -0.66
CA ASP A 97 10.80 -1.83 0.76
C ASP A 97 12.30 -1.88 1.15
N ASN A 98 13.01 -0.78 0.88
CA ASN A 98 14.46 -0.69 1.06
C ASN A 98 15.23 -1.79 0.29
N PHE A 99 14.82 -2.13 -0.92
CA PHE A 99 15.39 -3.17 -1.79
C PHE A 99 15.22 -4.60 -1.27
N VAL A 100 14.29 -4.83 -0.33
CA VAL A 100 13.91 -6.17 0.14
C VAL A 100 12.97 -6.86 -0.87
N ARG A 101 12.09 -6.09 -1.53
CA ARG A 101 11.23 -6.61 -2.60
C ARG A 101 12.02 -6.85 -3.89
N PRO A 102 11.47 -7.64 -4.84
CA PRO A 102 12.11 -7.83 -6.15
C PRO A 102 12.51 -6.49 -6.75
N THR A 103 13.78 -6.36 -7.08
CA THR A 103 14.43 -5.13 -7.52
C THR A 103 15.36 -5.45 -8.67
N ILE A 104 15.40 -4.61 -9.69
CA ILE A 104 16.31 -4.74 -10.83
C ILE A 104 17.49 -3.77 -10.70
N PRO A 105 18.58 -3.98 -11.44
CA PRO A 105 19.73 -3.06 -11.43
C PRO A 105 19.37 -1.60 -11.72
N ASN A 106 18.33 -1.36 -12.53
CA ASN A 106 17.86 -0.02 -12.85
C ASN A 106 17.36 0.77 -11.62
N ASP A 107 16.71 0.08 -10.67
CA ASP A 107 16.23 0.70 -9.42
C ASP A 107 17.42 1.19 -8.58
N ILE A 108 18.46 0.36 -8.49
CA ILE A 108 19.70 0.71 -7.76
C ILE A 108 20.43 1.87 -8.46
N GLU A 109 20.52 1.84 -9.78
CA GLU A 109 21.16 2.90 -10.57
C GLU A 109 20.40 4.23 -10.45
N ALA A 110 19.06 4.21 -10.47
CA ALA A 110 18.23 5.39 -10.28
C ALA A 110 18.40 5.96 -8.87
N PHE A 111 18.40 5.10 -7.86
CA PHE A 111 18.63 5.47 -6.47
C PHE A 111 20.01 6.12 -6.28
N ARG A 112 21.07 5.51 -6.84
CA ARG A 112 22.44 6.04 -6.83
C ARG A 112 22.55 7.39 -7.53
N TYR A 113 21.89 7.53 -8.69
CA TYR A 113 21.88 8.80 -9.44
C TYR A 113 21.23 9.94 -8.65
N LEU A 114 20.12 9.66 -7.94
CA LEU A 114 19.39 10.66 -7.17
C LEU A 114 20.12 11.09 -5.92
N TYR A 115 20.90 10.18 -5.29
CA TYR A 115 21.51 10.38 -3.97
C TYR A 115 22.24 11.72 -3.79
N PRO A 116 23.07 12.23 -4.73
CA PRO A 116 23.77 13.51 -4.58
C PRO A 116 22.83 14.73 -4.53
N PHE A 117 21.59 14.60 -4.95
CA PHE A 117 20.60 15.69 -5.00
C PHE A 117 19.60 15.64 -3.86
N VAL A 118 19.58 14.54 -3.10
CA VAL A 118 18.57 14.26 -2.06
C VAL A 118 18.83 15.05 -0.79
N ASN A 119 17.76 15.56 -0.18
CA ASN A 119 17.80 16.02 1.19
C ASN A 119 17.47 14.88 2.16
N ILE A 120 18.51 14.20 2.64
CA ILE A 120 18.41 13.05 3.55
C ILE A 120 17.69 13.41 4.86
N HIS A 121 17.81 14.66 5.35
CA HIS A 121 17.09 15.08 6.55
C HIS A 121 15.57 15.10 6.32
N ILE A 122 15.12 15.50 5.12
CA ILE A 122 13.71 15.43 4.77
C ILE A 122 13.24 13.97 4.68
N VAL A 123 14.00 13.08 4.08
CA VAL A 123 13.69 11.65 4.06
C VAL A 123 13.50 11.14 5.48
N LYS A 124 14.48 11.38 6.36
CA LYS A 124 14.38 10.98 7.78
C LYS A 124 13.16 11.60 8.48
N MET A 125 12.85 12.86 8.21
CA MET A 125 11.66 13.50 8.79
C MET A 125 10.36 12.87 8.30
N ILE A 126 10.26 12.49 7.02
CA ILE A 126 9.10 11.78 6.49
C ILE A 126 8.94 10.45 7.23
N GLU A 127 9.99 9.64 7.31
CA GLU A 127 9.99 8.34 7.98
C GLU A 127 9.67 8.42 9.48
N SER A 128 10.11 9.48 10.15
CA SER A 128 9.86 9.68 11.58
C SER A 128 8.52 10.36 11.91
N SER A 129 7.80 10.90 10.93
CA SER A 129 6.56 11.66 11.15
C SER A 129 5.28 10.84 11.05
N GLU A 130 5.38 9.53 10.94
CA GLU A 130 4.23 8.61 10.80
C GLU A 130 3.39 8.47 12.07
N MET A 131 3.92 8.88 13.23
CA MET A 131 3.27 8.70 14.53
C MET A 131 2.65 10.00 15.04
N THR A 132 1.33 10.04 15.17
CA THR A 132 0.57 11.12 15.83
C THR A 132 0.16 10.71 17.25
N ARG A 133 -0.24 11.69 18.11
CA ARG A 133 -0.84 11.37 19.41
C ARG A 133 -2.08 10.47 19.27
N LYS A 134 -2.86 10.66 18.21
CA LYS A 134 -4.03 9.83 17.91
C LYS A 134 -3.60 8.39 17.59
N THR A 135 -2.52 8.22 16.86
CA THR A 135 -1.96 6.90 16.54
C THR A 135 -1.59 6.14 17.82
N LEU A 136 -1.02 6.82 18.84
CA LEU A 136 -0.67 6.18 20.12
C LEU A 136 -1.88 5.58 20.87
N THR A 137 -3.06 6.19 20.74
CA THR A 137 -4.29 5.60 21.35
C THR A 137 -4.68 4.29 20.67
N HIS A 138 -4.45 4.18 19.36
CA HIS A 138 -4.68 2.93 18.63
C HIS A 138 -3.65 1.85 19.00
N PHE A 139 -2.39 2.25 19.23
CA PHE A 139 -1.37 1.29 19.73
C PHE A 139 -1.74 0.71 21.10
N ARG A 140 -2.24 1.54 22.02
CA ARG A 140 -2.73 1.04 23.29
C ARG A 140 -3.85 0.02 23.11
N ALA A 141 -4.88 0.38 22.33
CA ALA A 141 -5.98 -0.54 22.05
C ALA A 141 -5.51 -1.83 21.33
N ALA A 142 -4.52 -1.71 20.43
CA ALA A 142 -3.94 -2.86 19.76
C ALA A 142 -3.21 -3.80 20.72
N LEU A 143 -2.45 -3.27 21.69
CA LEU A 143 -1.79 -4.06 22.74
C LEU A 143 -2.79 -4.80 23.62
N GLU A 144 -3.91 -4.14 23.97
CA GLU A 144 -4.99 -4.74 24.77
C GLU A 144 -5.72 -5.87 24.01
N ASN A 145 -5.75 -5.79 22.66
CA ASN A 145 -6.42 -6.78 21.79
C ASN A 145 -5.44 -7.78 21.14
N LEU A 146 -4.15 -7.71 21.44
CA LEU A 146 -3.14 -8.58 20.84
C LEU A 146 -3.31 -10.02 21.34
N VAL A 147 -3.44 -10.94 20.40
CA VAL A 147 -3.53 -12.38 20.65
C VAL A 147 -2.45 -13.10 19.84
N PHE A 148 -1.68 -13.95 20.50
CA PHE A 148 -0.73 -14.83 19.84
C PHE A 148 -1.36 -16.19 19.55
N LEU A 149 -1.26 -16.62 18.32
CA LEU A 149 -1.66 -17.94 17.81
C LEU A 149 -0.42 -18.63 17.25
N LYS A 150 0.36 -19.26 18.12
CA LYS A 150 1.74 -19.72 17.80
C LYS A 150 2.58 -18.52 17.32
N GLU A 151 3.14 -18.58 16.12
CA GLU A 151 3.93 -17.54 15.48
C GLU A 151 3.11 -16.43 14.77
N LYS A 152 1.82 -16.31 15.07
CA LYS A 152 0.93 -15.30 14.47
C LYS A 152 0.48 -14.31 15.52
N ALA A 153 0.79 -13.04 15.32
CA ALA A 153 0.17 -11.95 16.07
C ALA A 153 -1.14 -11.57 15.38
N TRP A 154 -2.24 -11.62 16.10
CA TRP A 154 -3.55 -11.19 15.61
C TRP A 154 -4.13 -10.10 16.50
N ILE A 155 -4.68 -9.07 15.84
CA ILE A 155 -5.29 -7.93 16.51
C ILE A 155 -6.61 -7.60 15.81
N HIS A 156 -7.68 -7.48 16.58
CA HIS A 156 -8.94 -6.96 16.07
C HIS A 156 -9.27 -5.61 16.73
N MET A 157 -9.39 -4.57 15.89
CA MET A 157 -9.55 -3.18 16.34
C MET A 157 -11.03 -2.76 16.51
N GLY A 158 -12.00 -3.66 16.17
CA GLY A 158 -13.39 -3.25 16.12
C GLY A 158 -13.63 -2.19 15.07
N LYS A 159 -14.50 -1.21 15.34
CA LYS A 159 -14.78 -0.10 14.41
C LYS A 159 -13.61 0.88 14.36
N VAL A 160 -13.16 1.21 13.15
CA VAL A 160 -12.10 2.20 12.90
C VAL A 160 -12.63 3.33 12.02
N ASN A 161 -12.10 4.54 12.24
CA ASN A 161 -12.45 5.72 11.45
C ASN A 161 -11.50 5.95 10.26
N ASP A 162 -10.39 5.21 10.24
CA ASP A 162 -9.34 5.31 9.24
C ASP A 162 -8.74 3.91 9.04
N PRO A 163 -8.85 3.31 7.85
CA PRO A 163 -8.34 1.97 7.60
C PRO A 163 -6.81 1.91 7.56
N ASP A 164 -6.12 3.03 7.33
CA ASP A 164 -4.67 3.07 7.25
C ASP A 164 -4.01 2.75 8.60
N ILE A 165 -4.73 2.97 9.69
CA ILE A 165 -4.24 2.57 11.02
C ILE A 165 -4.02 1.06 11.14
N LEU A 166 -4.83 0.25 10.45
CA LEU A 166 -4.67 -1.21 10.47
C LEU A 166 -3.35 -1.62 9.80
N VAL A 167 -2.94 -0.89 8.75
CA VAL A 167 -1.67 -1.11 8.04
C VAL A 167 -0.49 -0.75 8.97
N ILE A 168 -0.53 0.44 9.58
CA ILE A 168 0.51 0.92 10.50
C ILE A 168 0.72 -0.06 11.65
N LEU A 169 -0.38 -0.56 12.23
CA LEU A 169 -0.31 -1.55 13.31
C LEU A 169 0.27 -2.88 12.81
N ALA A 170 -0.14 -3.35 11.63
CA ALA A 170 0.37 -4.61 11.08
C ALA A 170 1.88 -4.54 10.81
N ASP A 171 2.37 -3.42 10.25
CA ASP A 171 3.79 -3.20 9.99
C ASP A 171 4.61 -3.10 11.29
N PHE A 172 4.02 -2.52 12.34
CA PHE A 172 4.67 -2.42 13.63
C PHE A 172 4.76 -3.78 14.33
N PHE A 173 3.64 -4.48 14.45
CA PHE A 173 3.59 -5.75 15.20
C PHE A 173 4.26 -6.91 14.46
N LEU A 174 4.50 -6.82 13.15
CA LEU A 174 5.34 -7.77 12.43
C LEU A 174 6.80 -7.75 12.90
N LYS A 175 7.26 -6.68 13.56
CA LYS A 175 8.62 -6.57 14.12
C LYS A 175 8.82 -7.37 15.40
N LEU A 176 7.77 -7.98 15.95
CA LEU A 176 7.89 -8.88 17.09
C LEU A 176 8.62 -10.14 16.68
N VAL A 177 9.68 -10.48 17.42
CA VAL A 177 10.54 -11.63 17.12
C VAL A 177 9.78 -12.96 17.15
N GLU A 178 8.72 -13.03 17.97
CA GLU A 178 7.86 -14.20 18.15
C GLU A 178 6.87 -14.40 16.98
N SER A 179 6.80 -13.44 16.04
CA SER A 179 5.78 -13.45 14.98
C SER A 179 6.38 -13.51 13.59
N THR A 180 6.02 -14.53 12.83
CA THR A 180 6.25 -14.56 11.36
C THR A 180 5.08 -13.98 10.58
N TRP A 181 3.90 -13.90 11.23
CA TRP A 181 2.69 -13.30 10.68
C TRP A 181 2.13 -12.25 11.62
N CYS A 182 1.69 -11.15 11.05
CA CYS A 182 0.85 -10.18 11.73
C CYS A 182 -0.45 -9.96 10.94
N LEU A 183 -1.58 -10.16 11.60
CA LEU A 183 -2.90 -9.94 11.05
C LEU A 183 -3.61 -8.87 11.87
N VAL A 184 -4.01 -7.79 11.23
CA VAL A 184 -4.78 -6.73 11.90
C VAL A 184 -6.10 -6.55 11.17
N SER A 185 -7.19 -6.63 11.91
CA SER A 185 -8.55 -6.51 11.37
C SER A 185 -9.34 -5.40 12.03
N GLY A 186 -10.28 -4.83 11.30
CA GLY A 186 -11.20 -3.81 11.80
C GLY A 186 -12.33 -3.52 10.83
N VAL A 187 -13.38 -2.89 11.32
CA VAL A 187 -14.56 -2.52 10.51
C VAL A 187 -14.47 -1.03 10.17
N TYR A 188 -14.42 -0.73 8.88
CA TYR A 188 -14.47 0.62 8.33
C TYR A 188 -15.72 0.81 7.49
N GLY A 189 -16.60 1.70 7.90
CA GLY A 189 -17.93 1.84 7.28
C GLY A 189 -18.71 0.53 7.34
N GLN A 190 -19.07 -0.02 6.20
CA GLN A 190 -19.79 -1.28 6.04
C GLN A 190 -18.87 -2.43 5.54
N LYS A 191 -17.57 -2.33 5.80
CA LYS A 191 -16.61 -3.34 5.35
C LYS A 191 -15.74 -3.81 6.51
N LEU A 192 -15.55 -5.12 6.62
CA LEU A 192 -14.46 -5.72 7.37
C LEU A 192 -13.19 -5.61 6.53
N ILE A 193 -12.15 -5.04 7.10
CA ILE A 193 -10.81 -4.97 6.51
C ILE A 193 -9.89 -5.88 7.30
N VAL A 194 -9.13 -6.73 6.61
CA VAL A 194 -8.10 -7.57 7.21
C VAL A 194 -6.79 -7.32 6.49
N ILE A 195 -5.80 -6.84 7.22
CA ILE A 195 -4.44 -6.62 6.75
C ILE A 195 -3.59 -7.81 7.14
N PHE A 196 -2.82 -8.32 6.19
CA PHE A 196 -1.86 -9.40 6.37
C PHE A 196 -0.46 -8.86 6.16
N ARG A 197 0.44 -9.26 7.05
CA ARG A 197 1.88 -9.08 6.92
C ARG A 197 2.59 -10.38 7.23
N HIS A 198 3.60 -10.68 6.43
CA HIS A 198 4.38 -11.92 6.55
C HIS A 198 5.86 -11.63 6.37
N ALA A 199 6.66 -12.00 7.36
CA ALA A 199 8.12 -11.80 7.36
C ALA A 199 8.88 -12.90 6.62
N GLY A 200 8.22 -14.02 6.29
CA GLY A 200 8.86 -15.16 5.64
C GLY A 200 8.81 -15.12 4.11
N PHE A 201 9.63 -15.97 3.47
CA PHE A 201 9.74 -16.05 2.02
C PHE A 201 9.01 -17.26 1.40
N ARG A 202 8.50 -18.19 2.22
CA ARG A 202 7.93 -19.46 1.75
C ARG A 202 6.45 -19.39 1.41
N LEU A 203 5.72 -18.46 1.99
CA LEU A 203 4.28 -18.34 1.82
C LEU A 203 3.95 -16.99 1.18
N ASP A 204 2.89 -16.98 0.40
CA ASP A 204 2.38 -15.79 -0.29
C ASP A 204 1.14 -15.27 0.44
N ALA A 205 1.29 -14.10 1.07
CA ALA A 205 0.22 -13.48 1.83
C ALA A 205 -1.01 -13.17 0.96
N GLY A 206 -0.80 -12.80 -0.32
CA GLY A 206 -1.88 -12.53 -1.26
C GLY A 206 -2.73 -13.77 -1.53
N LYS A 207 -2.10 -14.92 -1.83
CA LYS A 207 -2.79 -16.20 -2.04
C LYS A 207 -3.51 -16.67 -0.80
N ILE A 208 -2.90 -16.46 0.38
CA ILE A 208 -3.50 -16.80 1.66
C ILE A 208 -4.72 -15.93 1.95
N ALA A 209 -4.61 -14.63 1.79
CA ALA A 209 -5.75 -13.72 1.96
C ALA A 209 -6.91 -14.09 1.04
N GLN A 210 -6.62 -14.41 -0.23
CA GLN A 210 -7.60 -14.86 -1.20
C GLN A 210 -8.26 -16.19 -0.79
N LYS A 211 -7.46 -17.16 -0.32
CA LYS A 211 -7.99 -18.45 0.16
C LYS A 211 -8.90 -18.29 1.38
N LEU A 212 -8.50 -17.46 2.35
CA LEU A 212 -9.21 -17.31 3.62
C LEU A 212 -10.45 -16.42 3.52
N PHE A 213 -10.42 -15.38 2.72
CA PHE A 213 -11.46 -14.34 2.68
C PHE A 213 -12.05 -14.08 1.29
N GLY A 214 -11.43 -14.55 0.22
CA GLY A 214 -11.91 -14.38 -1.16
C GLY A 214 -13.38 -14.80 -1.41
N PRO A 215 -13.92 -15.83 -0.75
CA PRO A 215 -15.33 -16.18 -0.88
C PRO A 215 -16.33 -15.10 -0.42
N TRP A 216 -15.89 -14.11 0.38
CA TRP A 216 -16.77 -13.07 0.93
C TRP A 216 -16.49 -11.67 0.37
N GLY A 217 -15.35 -11.46 -0.30
CA GLY A 217 -15.04 -10.16 -0.88
C GLY A 217 -13.65 -10.11 -1.49
N PRO A 218 -13.28 -8.99 -2.10
CA PRO A 218 -11.95 -8.80 -2.66
C PRO A 218 -10.86 -9.07 -1.64
N ALA A 219 -9.92 -9.95 -2.00
CA ALA A 219 -8.78 -10.31 -1.17
C ALA A 219 -7.59 -10.64 -2.08
N GLY A 220 -6.39 -10.15 -1.71
CA GLY A 220 -5.18 -10.36 -2.50
C GLY A 220 -4.03 -9.51 -2.01
N GLY A 221 -2.93 -9.53 -2.76
CA GLY A 221 -1.71 -8.80 -2.43
C GLY A 221 -0.48 -9.47 -3.01
N HIS A 222 0.64 -9.26 -2.34
CA HIS A 222 1.96 -9.79 -2.67
C HIS A 222 2.45 -10.78 -1.61
N GLN A 223 3.63 -11.33 -1.81
CA GLN A 223 4.23 -12.33 -0.94
C GLN A 223 4.30 -11.91 0.55
N GLY A 224 4.72 -10.68 0.85
CA GLY A 224 4.87 -10.19 2.23
C GLY A 224 3.69 -9.39 2.77
N ALA A 225 2.73 -8.99 1.92
CA ALA A 225 1.66 -8.07 2.28
C ALA A 225 0.38 -8.33 1.49
N ALA A 226 -0.75 -8.42 2.20
CA ALA A 226 -2.05 -8.57 1.56
C ALA A 226 -3.16 -7.85 2.33
N ARG A 227 -4.28 -7.69 1.66
CA ARG A 227 -5.48 -7.05 2.19
C ARG A 227 -6.72 -7.80 1.73
N ALA A 228 -7.69 -7.93 2.63
CA ALA A 228 -9.04 -8.35 2.30
C ALA A 228 -10.03 -7.25 2.68
N GLU A 229 -10.99 -6.98 1.81
CA GLU A 229 -12.11 -6.05 2.04
C GLU A 229 -13.42 -6.78 1.85
N ILE A 230 -14.13 -7.04 2.92
CA ILE A 230 -15.33 -7.87 2.90
C ILE A 230 -16.52 -6.99 3.26
N PRO A 231 -17.54 -6.84 2.39
CA PRO A 231 -18.80 -6.20 2.76
C PRO A 231 -19.41 -6.94 3.96
N MET A 232 -19.89 -6.21 4.97
CA MET A 232 -20.45 -6.83 6.18
C MET A 232 -21.67 -7.69 5.87
N ASP A 233 -22.47 -7.33 4.88
CA ASP A 233 -23.63 -8.08 4.41
C ASP A 233 -23.29 -9.38 3.64
N ALA A 234 -22.05 -9.50 3.15
CA ALA A 234 -21.56 -10.74 2.55
C ALA A 234 -21.16 -11.80 3.60
N LEU A 235 -20.99 -11.41 4.86
CA LEU A 235 -20.68 -12.31 5.95
C LEU A 235 -21.91 -13.09 6.42
N PRO A 236 -21.75 -14.32 6.98
CA PRO A 236 -22.84 -15.01 7.65
C PRO A 236 -23.49 -14.12 8.73
N ALA A 237 -24.82 -14.15 8.83
CA ALA A 237 -25.58 -13.25 9.73
C ALA A 237 -25.02 -13.15 11.16
N PRO A 238 -24.62 -14.25 11.84
CA PRO A 238 -24.00 -14.12 13.17
C PRO A 238 -22.69 -13.35 13.17
N ALA A 239 -21.90 -13.41 12.07
CA ALA A 239 -20.59 -12.75 11.97
C ALA A 239 -20.67 -11.27 11.56
N GLN A 240 -21.85 -10.71 11.40
CA GLN A 240 -22.05 -9.28 11.12
C GLN A 240 -21.96 -8.41 12.38
N GLU A 241 -21.98 -9.01 13.56
CA GLU A 241 -21.90 -8.34 14.85
C GLU A 241 -20.81 -8.93 15.74
N GLU A 242 -20.28 -8.10 16.64
CA GLU A 242 -19.39 -8.54 17.72
C GLU A 242 -20.18 -9.27 18.82
N PRO A 243 -19.66 -10.36 19.44
CA PRO A 243 -18.30 -10.91 19.31
C PRO A 243 -18.14 -11.96 18.21
N ALA A 244 -19.23 -12.36 17.51
CA ALA A 244 -19.20 -13.42 16.51
C ALA A 244 -18.30 -13.08 15.32
N LEU A 245 -18.13 -11.79 14.99
CA LEU A 245 -17.16 -11.35 13.99
C LEU A 245 -15.73 -11.74 14.36
N LYS A 246 -15.34 -11.52 15.63
CA LYS A 246 -14.03 -11.93 16.12
C LYS A 246 -13.81 -13.43 16.00
N GLU A 247 -14.81 -14.20 16.38
CA GLU A 247 -14.76 -15.66 16.29
C GLU A 247 -14.66 -16.15 14.84
N PHE A 248 -15.43 -15.54 13.94
CA PHE A 248 -15.35 -15.81 12.52
C PHE A 248 -13.93 -15.60 11.97
N ILE A 249 -13.33 -14.45 12.26
CA ILE A 249 -11.97 -14.13 11.82
C ILE A 249 -10.97 -15.13 12.42
N LEU A 250 -11.06 -15.35 13.73
CA LEU A 250 -10.18 -16.25 14.47
C LEU A 250 -10.20 -17.68 13.90
N ASN A 251 -11.38 -18.22 13.58
CA ASN A 251 -11.52 -19.55 13.02
C ASN A 251 -10.91 -19.66 11.62
N ARG A 252 -10.86 -18.56 10.84
CA ARG A 252 -10.19 -18.53 9.55
C ARG A 252 -8.67 -18.53 9.68
N ILE A 253 -8.14 -17.71 10.58
CA ILE A 253 -6.69 -17.56 10.72
C ILE A 253 -6.01 -18.68 11.54
N LYS A 254 -6.77 -19.46 12.32
CA LYS A 254 -6.23 -20.64 13.00
C LYS A 254 -5.68 -21.70 12.05
N GLY A 255 -6.26 -21.79 10.86
CA GLY A 255 -5.86 -22.74 9.81
C GLY A 255 -4.70 -22.27 8.91
N LEU A 256 -4.13 -21.10 9.19
CA LEU A 256 -2.99 -20.54 8.49
C LEU A 256 -1.69 -21.24 8.87
#